data_c293029598ba1a987ba2025bdabf061c
#
_entry.id   c293029598ba1a987ba2025bdabf061c
#
_cell.length_a   1.000
_cell.length_b   1.000
_cell.length_c   1.000
_cell.angle_alpha   90.00
_cell.angle_beta   90.00
_cell.angle_gamma   90.00
#
_symmetry.space_group_name_H-M   'P 1'
#
loop_
_entity.id
_entity.type
_entity.pdbx_description
1 polymer ?
#
loop_
_entity_poly.entity_id
_entity_poly.type
_entity_poly.pdbx_seq_one_letter_code
_entity_poly.pdbx_strand_id
1 'polypeptide(L)'
;MALFDFFGGNKKKAEAEQKIEEQKQEQHDQAVKRQEEEHKDLKWPGLMPINLFVRKPEEKPHLTVVNGSAGNENAEAETQAETAAPAEAQAQTQTEAPADTNEKPVLPSTNIADPLTEERKAEIGKLIFEPELKPEMLKDLNLQEILFLEVAMVTANRMKALDNYEQNHQKIRNQFLNLVRSAEKLYVIYDARTGYPLLDGGYAQMYLDEEHANIAAKLYSEQLRMTRVIEVPGMSANDERPDGKIQLKIFDFMYFLGLENIIVDNGWYKGFLRRSEISAPFYINEDPEKIPPYNPALSFALIDYVAEIKWPVNYGKRQEILQGKFNRIMQLVPKSTFLVPLRTIEAGESENPYEAESDSSKPSDVPSNTDAANQATEDADAAAENAQKQNHRIQLPVISVNSKNMLPVFTDIFEYSKSFGETPFKPIKADFKGINRFIGNYNGIIINPKGQGMVIERREAPQAPNGAPAPVKAAPERPAAPAEEPKNEADSNVISLNSRRNK
;
A
#
# COMPACT_ATOMS: atom_id res chain seq x y z
N MET A 1 36.46 -34.14 65.80
CA MET A 1 36.65 -34.75 64.47
C MET A 1 35.38 -34.59 63.67
N ALA A 2 35.10 -33.38 63.09
CA ALA A 2 33.92 -33.17 62.27
C ALA A 2 34.10 -31.97 61.31
N LEU A 3 35.29 -31.83 60.72
CA LEU A 3 35.60 -30.71 59.79
C LEU A 3 36.11 -31.17 58.40
N PHE A 4 36.23 -32.49 58.17
CA PHE A 4 36.75 -33.09 56.93
C PHE A 4 35.65 -33.59 55.97
N ASP A 5 34.42 -33.81 56.43
CA ASP A 5 33.34 -34.30 55.55
C ASP A 5 32.67 -33.23 54.70
N PHE A 6 32.84 -31.93 55.02
CA PHE A 6 32.22 -30.83 54.24
C PHE A 6 32.90 -30.51 52.90
N PHE A 7 34.19 -30.86 52.77
CA PHE A 7 34.95 -30.62 51.51
C PHE A 7 34.87 -31.75 50.50
N GLY A 8 34.53 -32.97 50.93
CA GLY A 8 34.41 -34.16 50.06
C GLY A 8 33.09 -34.23 49.29
N GLY A 9 32.02 -33.63 49.84
CA GLY A 9 30.70 -33.59 49.22
C GLY A 9 30.64 -32.65 48.02
N ASN A 10 31.26 -31.49 48.08
CA ASN A 10 31.28 -30.52 46.99
C ASN A 10 32.10 -31.00 45.78
N LYS A 11 33.19 -31.73 46.02
CA LYS A 11 34.01 -32.24 44.89
C LYS A 11 33.29 -33.36 44.12
N LYS A 12 32.62 -34.28 44.79
CA LYS A 12 31.82 -35.35 44.15
C LYS A 12 30.59 -34.78 43.42
N LYS A 13 30.00 -33.70 43.91
CA LYS A 13 28.88 -33.02 43.23
C LYS A 13 29.37 -32.32 41.97
N ALA A 14 30.50 -31.61 42.01
CA ALA A 14 31.12 -30.97 40.86
C ALA A 14 31.53 -31.99 39.78
N GLU A 15 32.13 -33.12 40.17
CA GLU A 15 32.49 -34.21 39.24
C GLU A 15 31.25 -34.88 38.60
N ALA A 16 30.13 -34.98 39.34
CA ALA A 16 28.87 -35.51 38.80
C ALA A 16 28.23 -34.53 37.83
N GLU A 17 28.25 -33.23 38.14
CA GLU A 17 27.75 -32.16 37.27
C GLU A 17 28.58 -32.08 35.98
N GLN A 18 29.90 -32.18 36.08
CA GLN A 18 30.80 -32.19 34.91
C GLN A 18 30.55 -33.39 33.99
N LYS A 19 30.34 -34.59 34.55
CA LYS A 19 29.97 -35.78 33.76
C LYS A 19 28.66 -35.69 33.07
N ILE A 20 27.67 -35.06 33.71
CA ILE A 20 26.34 -34.79 33.08
C ILE A 20 26.49 -33.80 31.93
N GLU A 21 27.34 -32.80 32.09
CA GLU A 21 27.58 -31.78 31.04
C GLU A 21 28.35 -32.37 29.86
N GLU A 22 29.37 -33.21 30.11
CA GLU A 22 30.11 -34.00 29.08
C GLU A 22 29.15 -34.91 28.30
N GLN A 23 28.26 -35.65 28.98
CA GLN A 23 27.26 -36.50 28.32
C GLN A 23 26.26 -35.72 27.46
N LYS A 24 25.81 -34.56 27.93
CA LYS A 24 24.94 -33.69 27.15
C LYS A 24 25.65 -33.17 25.92
N GLN A 25 26.91 -32.77 26.02
CA GLN A 25 27.71 -32.30 24.90
C GLN A 25 27.94 -33.42 23.87
N GLU A 26 28.25 -34.64 24.30
CA GLU A 26 28.37 -35.79 23.39
C GLU A 26 27.06 -36.09 22.65
N GLN A 27 25.92 -36.04 23.35
CA GLN A 27 24.59 -36.23 22.72
C GLN A 27 24.27 -35.13 21.72
N HIS A 28 24.60 -33.89 22.04
CA HIS A 28 24.46 -32.74 21.16
C HIS A 28 25.29 -32.92 19.89
N ASP A 29 26.60 -33.22 20.02
CA ASP A 29 27.50 -33.40 18.89
C ASP A 29 27.10 -34.58 17.99
N GLN A 30 26.56 -35.66 18.56
CA GLN A 30 26.01 -36.78 17.81
C GLN A 30 24.74 -36.37 17.03
N ALA A 31 23.84 -35.54 17.62
CA ALA A 31 22.65 -35.05 16.95
C ALA A 31 23.00 -34.16 15.76
N VAL A 32 23.92 -33.21 15.93
CA VAL A 32 24.43 -32.35 14.85
C VAL A 32 25.01 -33.19 13.71
N LYS A 33 25.93 -34.08 13.99
CA LYS A 33 26.58 -34.97 12.98
C LYS A 33 25.52 -35.79 12.21
N ARG A 34 24.52 -36.31 12.90
CA ARG A 34 23.45 -37.08 12.27
C ARG A 34 22.70 -36.21 11.28
N GLN A 35 22.29 -34.99 11.66
CA GLN A 35 21.56 -34.09 10.79
C GLN A 35 22.42 -33.62 9.59
N GLU A 36 23.70 -33.32 9.81
CA GLU A 36 24.64 -33.01 8.72
C GLU A 36 24.75 -34.16 7.71
N GLU A 37 24.89 -35.42 8.17
CA GLU A 37 24.96 -36.58 7.28
C GLU A 37 23.66 -36.82 6.53
N GLU A 38 22.52 -36.59 7.19
CA GLU A 38 21.20 -36.71 6.60
C GLU A 38 20.92 -35.64 5.51
N HIS A 39 21.64 -34.52 5.54
CA HIS A 39 21.51 -33.38 4.61
C HIS A 39 22.79 -33.17 3.78
N LYS A 40 23.68 -34.15 3.67
CA LYS A 40 24.94 -34.02 2.93
C LYS A 40 24.81 -33.58 1.48
N ASP A 41 23.64 -33.83 0.85
CA ASP A 41 23.34 -33.43 -0.51
C ASP A 41 22.67 -32.05 -0.59
N LEU A 42 22.53 -31.34 0.54
CA LEU A 42 21.96 -30.00 0.61
C LEU A 42 22.84 -29.01 -0.16
N LYS A 43 22.25 -28.36 -1.13
CA LYS A 43 22.86 -27.21 -1.80
C LYS A 43 22.40 -25.93 -1.13
N TRP A 44 23.35 -25.09 -0.76
CA TRP A 44 23.03 -23.81 -0.18
C TRP A 44 22.18 -22.97 -1.14
N PRO A 45 21.16 -22.25 -0.63
CA PRO A 45 20.35 -21.39 -1.47
C PRO A 45 21.19 -20.26 -2.06
N GLY A 46 20.89 -19.91 -3.32
CA GLY A 46 21.42 -18.71 -3.96
C GLY A 46 20.50 -17.51 -3.76
N LEU A 47 20.88 -16.39 -4.35
CA LEU A 47 20.11 -15.16 -4.32
C LEU A 47 18.70 -15.35 -4.91
N MET A 48 17.76 -14.61 -4.39
CA MET A 48 16.39 -14.54 -4.89
C MET A 48 16.20 -13.25 -5.69
N PRO A 49 16.40 -13.27 -7.02
CA PRO A 49 16.37 -12.07 -7.85
C PRO A 49 14.99 -11.41 -7.80
N ILE A 50 14.95 -10.11 -8.05
CA ILE A 50 13.71 -9.39 -8.30
C ILE A 50 13.04 -10.01 -9.53
N ASN A 51 11.76 -10.34 -9.43
CA ASN A 51 10.98 -10.82 -10.56
C ASN A 51 10.80 -9.69 -11.57
N LEU A 52 11.62 -9.69 -12.60
CA LEU A 52 11.51 -8.71 -13.67
C LEU A 52 10.36 -9.09 -14.60
N PHE A 53 9.49 -8.12 -14.86
CA PHE A 53 8.43 -8.28 -15.86
C PHE A 53 9.05 -8.31 -17.24
N VAL A 54 9.03 -9.47 -17.90
CA VAL A 54 9.55 -9.62 -19.26
C VAL A 54 8.54 -9.09 -20.26
N ARG A 55 8.84 -7.99 -20.96
CA ARG A 55 8.05 -7.55 -22.10
C ARG A 55 8.09 -8.65 -23.17
N LYS A 56 6.93 -9.21 -23.52
CA LYS A 56 6.81 -9.85 -24.83
C LYS A 56 6.89 -8.75 -25.87
N PRO A 57 7.62 -8.95 -27.00
CA PRO A 57 7.59 -8.01 -28.12
C PRO A 57 6.12 -7.72 -28.45
N GLU A 58 5.76 -6.47 -28.63
CA GLU A 58 4.40 -6.07 -28.94
C GLU A 58 3.96 -6.77 -30.22
N GLU A 59 3.02 -7.69 -30.13
CA GLU A 59 2.11 -7.90 -31.23
C GLU A 59 1.39 -6.57 -31.42
N LYS A 60 1.71 -5.85 -32.49
CA LYS A 60 1.02 -4.61 -32.87
C LYS A 60 -0.46 -4.91 -32.81
N PRO A 61 -1.27 -4.10 -32.11
CA PRO A 61 -2.70 -4.34 -32.08
C PRO A 61 -3.19 -4.32 -33.53
N HIS A 62 -3.69 -5.43 -34.02
CA HIS A 62 -4.45 -5.46 -35.25
C HIS A 62 -5.69 -4.60 -34.99
N LEU A 63 -5.63 -3.36 -35.44
CA LEU A 63 -6.80 -2.52 -35.59
C LEU A 63 -7.70 -3.22 -36.61
N THR A 64 -8.60 -4.05 -36.14
CA THR A 64 -9.71 -4.53 -36.94
C THR A 64 -10.61 -3.31 -37.13
N VAL A 65 -10.38 -2.59 -38.24
CA VAL A 65 -11.33 -1.60 -38.74
C VAL A 65 -12.59 -2.38 -39.07
N VAL A 66 -13.58 -2.32 -38.19
CA VAL A 66 -14.93 -2.76 -38.52
C VAL A 66 -15.45 -1.71 -39.50
N ASN A 67 -15.32 -2.00 -40.81
CA ASN A 67 -16.00 -1.28 -41.86
C ASN A 67 -17.52 -1.49 -41.71
N GLY A 68 -18.16 -0.60 -40.97
CA GLY A 68 -19.60 -0.38 -41.06
C GLY A 68 -19.89 0.42 -42.31
N SER A 69 -20.22 -0.26 -43.38
CA SER A 69 -20.76 0.30 -44.60
C SER A 69 -22.11 0.97 -44.34
N ALA A 70 -22.19 2.28 -44.50
CA ALA A 70 -23.39 2.97 -45.02
C ALA A 70 -23.01 4.39 -45.45
N GLY A 71 -23.18 4.64 -46.73
CA GLY A 71 -22.74 5.80 -47.48
C GLY A 71 -23.36 7.13 -47.06
N ASN A 72 -22.67 8.20 -47.37
CA ASN A 72 -23.09 9.20 -48.37
C ASN A 72 -22.02 10.29 -48.54
N GLU A 73 -22.03 10.82 -49.72
CA GLU A 73 -21.09 11.70 -50.42
C GLU A 73 -21.01 13.12 -49.83
N ASN A 74 -19.87 13.74 -50.18
CA ASN A 74 -19.61 15.16 -50.44
C ASN A 74 -19.45 16.14 -49.25
N ALA A 75 -18.25 16.65 -49.05
CA ALA A 75 -17.84 18.01 -49.49
C ALA A 75 -16.43 18.34 -49.00
N GLU A 76 -15.66 18.83 -49.93
CA GLU A 76 -14.38 19.50 -49.76
C GLU A 76 -14.54 20.82 -49.00
N ALA A 77 -13.57 21.14 -48.13
CA ALA A 77 -13.13 22.55 -47.96
C ALA A 77 -11.80 22.57 -47.18
N GLU A 78 -10.79 23.02 -47.88
CA GLU A 78 -9.53 23.54 -47.34
C GLU A 78 -9.75 24.66 -46.33
N THR A 79 -8.92 24.77 -45.30
CA THR A 79 -8.34 26.05 -44.87
C THR A 79 -7.09 25.86 -44.02
N GLN A 80 -6.02 26.49 -44.48
CA GLN A 80 -4.72 26.71 -43.84
C GLN A 80 -4.80 27.71 -42.70
N ALA A 81 -3.90 27.57 -41.73
CA ALA A 81 -3.12 28.61 -41.03
C ALA A 81 -2.31 27.96 -39.92
N GLU A 82 -1.02 27.78 -40.05
CA GLU A 82 0.10 28.67 -39.69
C GLU A 82 0.14 29.07 -38.21
N THR A 83 1.12 28.69 -37.54
CA THR A 83 2.47 29.08 -37.03
C THR A 83 2.55 28.89 -35.54
N ALA A 84 3.52 28.28 -34.94
CA ALA A 84 4.90 28.58 -34.67
C ALA A 84 5.55 27.50 -33.80
N ALA A 85 6.69 27.02 -34.21
CA ALA A 85 7.63 26.28 -33.38
C ALA A 85 8.54 27.26 -32.59
N PRO A 86 9.26 26.77 -31.55
CA PRO A 86 10.71 26.66 -31.81
C PRO A 86 11.39 25.37 -31.29
N ALA A 87 12.29 24.93 -32.16
CA ALA A 87 13.69 24.53 -31.98
C ALA A 87 14.05 23.34 -31.09
N GLU A 88 14.36 22.24 -31.74
CA GLU A 88 15.62 21.51 -31.88
C GLU A 88 16.40 21.09 -30.61
N ALA A 89 16.47 19.75 -30.42
CA ALA A 89 17.73 19.07 -30.19
C ALA A 89 17.65 17.67 -30.81
N GLN A 90 18.36 17.51 -31.90
CA GLN A 90 18.58 16.25 -32.60
C GLN A 90 19.52 15.36 -31.80
N ALA A 91 19.13 14.10 -31.60
CA ALA A 91 20.08 13.01 -31.44
C ALA A 91 19.56 11.82 -32.27
N GLN A 92 20.06 11.73 -33.47
CA GLN A 92 19.94 10.55 -34.30
C GLN A 92 20.73 9.42 -33.66
N THR A 93 20.07 8.31 -33.34
CA THR A 93 20.74 7.02 -33.29
C THR A 93 19.89 6.05 -34.11
N GLN A 94 20.37 5.81 -35.31
CA GLN A 94 19.93 4.70 -36.13
C GLN A 94 20.21 3.41 -35.36
N THR A 95 19.21 2.63 -35.09
CA THR A 95 19.38 1.24 -34.68
C THR A 95 18.65 0.38 -35.69
N GLU A 96 19.46 -0.32 -36.49
CA GLU A 96 19.05 -1.34 -37.44
C GLU A 96 18.16 -2.38 -36.72
N ALA A 97 17.10 -2.82 -37.40
CA ALA A 97 16.26 -3.90 -36.99
C ALA A 97 17.05 -5.22 -37.02
N PRO A 98 17.13 -5.99 -35.94
CA PRO A 98 17.68 -7.33 -36.02
C PRO A 98 16.66 -8.31 -36.57
N ALA A 99 17.19 -9.17 -37.41
CA ALA A 99 16.52 -10.27 -38.08
C ALA A 99 15.89 -11.25 -37.06
N ASP A 100 14.82 -11.85 -37.53
CA ASP A 100 14.03 -12.95 -36.96
C ASP A 100 14.95 -14.08 -36.44
N THR A 101 15.22 -14.10 -35.13
CA THR A 101 15.79 -15.27 -34.49
C THR A 101 14.87 -15.66 -33.31
N ASN A 102 14.43 -16.89 -33.33
CA ASN A 102 13.63 -17.57 -32.33
C ASN A 102 14.41 -17.76 -30.99
N GLU A 103 15.11 -16.74 -30.54
CA GLU A 103 15.82 -16.75 -29.27
C GLU A 103 14.87 -16.32 -28.15
N LYS A 104 14.77 -17.16 -27.14
CA LYS A 104 14.11 -16.81 -25.87
C LYS A 104 14.65 -15.47 -25.40
N PRO A 105 13.80 -14.52 -25.01
CA PRO A 105 14.27 -13.23 -24.49
C PRO A 105 15.24 -13.51 -23.33
N VAL A 106 16.49 -13.14 -23.55
CA VAL A 106 17.51 -13.19 -22.49
C VAL A 106 17.11 -12.11 -21.49
N LEU A 107 16.73 -12.56 -20.29
CA LEU A 107 16.57 -11.67 -19.15
C LEU A 107 17.88 -10.90 -18.98
N PRO A 108 17.85 -9.55 -18.83
CA PRO A 108 19.06 -8.83 -18.47
C PRO A 108 19.63 -9.54 -17.24
N SER A 109 20.87 -10.04 -17.36
CA SER A 109 21.56 -10.67 -16.25
C SER A 109 21.78 -9.58 -15.20
N THR A 110 20.92 -9.56 -14.19
CA THR A 110 21.17 -8.78 -12.99
C THR A 110 22.34 -9.46 -12.29
N ASN A 111 23.54 -9.02 -12.61
CA ASN A 111 24.75 -9.55 -12.01
C ASN A 111 24.90 -8.93 -10.61
N ILE A 112 23.94 -9.22 -9.74
CA ILE A 112 24.03 -8.88 -8.33
C ILE A 112 25.04 -9.87 -7.73
N ALA A 113 26.11 -9.33 -7.17
CA ALA A 113 27.09 -10.14 -6.44
C ALA A 113 26.44 -10.73 -5.19
N ASP A 114 26.69 -12.00 -4.95
CA ASP A 114 26.26 -12.63 -3.70
C ASP A 114 27.08 -12.04 -2.54
N PRO A 115 26.44 -11.47 -1.50
CA PRO A 115 27.15 -10.91 -0.36
C PRO A 115 27.82 -11.98 0.51
N LEU A 116 27.48 -13.26 0.32
CA LEU A 116 28.04 -14.37 1.10
C LEU A 116 28.90 -15.25 0.21
N THR A 117 30.18 -15.45 0.60
CA THR A 117 31.04 -16.43 -0.04
C THR A 117 30.58 -17.85 0.28
N GLU A 118 30.97 -18.83 -0.54
CA GLU A 118 30.61 -20.24 -0.30
C GLU A 118 31.19 -20.76 1.03
N GLU A 119 32.38 -20.27 1.43
CA GLU A 119 33.00 -20.61 2.71
C GLU A 119 32.14 -20.08 3.87
N ARG A 120 31.66 -18.83 3.76
CA ARG A 120 30.83 -18.21 4.79
C ARG A 120 29.47 -18.91 4.89
N LYS A 121 28.85 -19.27 3.77
CA LYS A 121 27.61 -20.07 3.74
C LYS A 121 27.82 -21.43 4.41
N ALA A 122 28.94 -22.10 4.15
CA ALA A 122 29.27 -23.39 4.78
C ALA A 122 29.51 -23.24 6.28
N GLU A 123 30.10 -22.12 6.73
CA GLU A 123 30.34 -21.85 8.14
C GLU A 123 29.02 -21.61 8.90
N ILE A 124 28.26 -20.61 8.51
CA ILE A 124 27.03 -20.24 9.22
C ILE A 124 25.90 -21.25 8.96
N GLY A 125 25.90 -21.90 7.80
CA GLY A 125 24.87 -22.87 7.42
C GLY A 125 24.82 -24.07 8.39
N LYS A 126 25.89 -24.40 9.10
CA LYS A 126 25.90 -25.45 10.14
C LYS A 126 24.92 -25.15 11.28
N LEU A 127 24.61 -23.87 11.51
CA LEU A 127 23.68 -23.49 12.56
C LEU A 127 22.27 -24.04 12.36
N ILE A 128 21.86 -24.36 11.10
CA ILE A 128 20.53 -24.97 10.87
C ILE A 128 20.42 -26.39 11.41
N PHE A 129 21.56 -27.10 11.66
CA PHE A 129 21.60 -28.45 12.18
C PHE A 129 21.69 -28.51 13.71
N GLU A 130 21.77 -27.35 14.37
CA GLU A 130 21.75 -27.26 15.82
C GLU A 130 20.42 -27.80 16.39
N PRO A 131 20.48 -28.79 17.30
CA PRO A 131 19.25 -29.30 17.92
C PRO A 131 18.47 -28.21 18.67
N GLU A 132 19.22 -27.29 19.30
CA GLU A 132 18.69 -26.13 19.97
C GLU A 132 19.52 -24.89 19.64
N LEU A 133 19.05 -24.10 18.67
CA LEU A 133 19.70 -22.86 18.26
C LEU A 133 19.56 -21.80 19.38
N LYS A 134 20.68 -21.31 19.90
CA LYS A 134 20.69 -20.30 20.96
C LYS A 134 20.69 -18.89 20.34
N PRO A 135 19.97 -17.90 20.92
CA PRO A 135 19.97 -16.53 20.41
C PRO A 135 21.36 -15.90 20.28
N GLU A 136 22.29 -16.29 21.19
CA GLU A 136 23.67 -15.80 21.19
C GLU A 136 24.43 -16.18 19.92
N MET A 137 24.11 -17.34 19.30
CA MET A 137 24.70 -17.81 18.05
C MET A 137 24.30 -16.96 16.84
N LEU A 138 23.18 -16.24 16.94
CA LEU A 138 22.63 -15.39 15.87
C LEU A 138 22.97 -13.92 16.06
N LYS A 139 23.44 -13.51 17.24
CA LYS A 139 23.55 -12.10 17.63
C LYS A 139 24.49 -11.28 16.73
N ASP A 140 25.60 -11.87 16.32
CA ASP A 140 26.65 -11.20 15.56
C ASP A 140 26.48 -11.36 14.03
N LEU A 141 25.40 -12.02 13.60
CA LEU A 141 25.09 -12.21 12.19
C LEU A 141 24.38 -10.97 11.62
N ASN A 142 24.81 -10.57 10.42
CA ASN A 142 24.17 -9.47 9.68
C ASN A 142 22.85 -9.92 9.05
N LEU A 143 22.12 -8.96 8.43
CA LEU A 143 20.82 -9.22 7.84
C LEU A 143 20.86 -10.31 6.76
N GLN A 144 21.84 -10.26 5.85
CA GLN A 144 21.94 -11.20 4.74
C GLN A 144 22.25 -12.61 5.22
N GLU A 145 23.06 -12.74 6.26
CA GLU A 145 23.38 -14.01 6.91
C GLU A 145 22.14 -14.62 7.60
N ILE A 146 21.37 -13.81 8.30
CA ILE A 146 20.11 -14.25 8.94
C ILE A 146 19.08 -14.68 7.90
N LEU A 147 18.89 -13.90 6.82
CA LEU A 147 17.97 -14.24 5.75
C LEU A 147 18.42 -15.48 4.95
N PHE A 148 19.74 -15.64 4.75
CA PHE A 148 20.29 -16.88 4.21
C PHE A 148 19.92 -18.08 5.08
N LEU A 149 20.13 -17.99 6.40
CA LEU A 149 19.78 -19.07 7.33
C LEU A 149 18.28 -19.40 7.31
N GLU A 150 17.42 -18.40 7.23
CA GLU A 150 15.97 -18.62 7.13
C GLU A 150 15.62 -19.46 5.89
N VAL A 151 16.18 -19.11 4.74
CA VAL A 151 15.95 -19.84 3.48
C VAL A 151 16.60 -21.22 3.50
N ALA A 152 17.84 -21.33 4.01
CA ALA A 152 18.57 -22.58 4.12
C ALA A 152 17.85 -23.58 5.02
N MET A 153 17.34 -23.13 6.18
CA MET A 153 16.60 -23.96 7.12
C MET A 153 15.28 -24.47 6.52
N VAL A 154 14.53 -23.62 5.84
CA VAL A 154 13.29 -24.00 5.13
C VAL A 154 13.61 -25.03 4.03
N THR A 155 14.72 -24.84 3.30
CA THR A 155 15.13 -25.73 2.21
C THR A 155 15.54 -27.09 2.75
N ALA A 156 16.36 -27.12 3.81
CA ALA A 156 16.78 -28.35 4.46
C ALA A 156 15.60 -29.14 5.03
N ASN A 157 14.69 -28.46 5.73
CA ASN A 157 13.51 -29.09 6.32
C ASN A 157 12.56 -29.69 5.27
N ARG A 158 12.52 -29.12 4.06
CA ARG A 158 11.75 -29.68 2.92
C ARG A 158 12.39 -30.96 2.36
N MET A 159 13.71 -31.05 2.40
CA MET A 159 14.42 -32.27 1.99
C MET A 159 14.23 -33.38 3.00
N LYS A 160 14.49 -33.09 4.25
CA LYS A 160 14.29 -33.97 5.40
C LYS A 160 14.02 -33.15 6.64
N ALA A 161 13.10 -33.62 7.50
CA ALA A 161 12.70 -32.89 8.70
C ALA A 161 13.90 -32.63 9.62
N LEU A 162 14.10 -31.39 10.01
CA LEU A 162 15.08 -30.93 10.98
C LEU A 162 14.55 -31.11 12.42
N ASP A 163 15.43 -31.44 13.35
CA ASP A 163 15.09 -31.50 14.76
C ASP A 163 14.74 -30.09 15.27
N ASN A 164 13.59 -29.95 15.99
CA ASN A 164 13.11 -28.69 16.56
C ASN A 164 12.97 -27.55 15.54
N TYR A 165 12.68 -27.87 14.28
CA TYR A 165 12.57 -26.92 13.17
C TYR A 165 11.76 -25.67 13.53
N GLU A 166 10.53 -25.83 14.02
CA GLU A 166 9.62 -24.69 14.32
C GLU A 166 10.24 -23.72 15.35
N GLN A 167 10.86 -24.27 16.41
CA GLN A 167 11.47 -23.46 17.46
C GLN A 167 12.72 -22.72 16.96
N ASN A 168 13.57 -23.41 16.22
CA ASN A 168 14.79 -22.84 15.69
C ASN A 168 14.50 -21.83 14.57
N HIS A 169 13.54 -22.12 13.69
CA HIS A 169 13.08 -21.19 12.67
C HIS A 169 12.49 -19.91 13.30
N GLN A 170 11.71 -20.04 14.38
CA GLN A 170 11.18 -18.88 15.11
C GLN A 170 12.32 -18.01 15.72
N LYS A 171 13.42 -18.61 16.18
CA LYS A 171 14.57 -17.85 16.69
C LYS A 171 15.26 -17.05 15.59
N ILE A 172 15.48 -17.65 14.40
CA ILE A 172 16.01 -16.95 13.23
C ILE A 172 15.06 -15.81 12.83
N ARG A 173 13.76 -16.10 12.75
CA ARG A 173 12.71 -15.12 12.44
C ARG A 173 12.73 -13.93 13.42
N ASN A 174 12.80 -14.20 14.71
CA ASN A 174 12.88 -13.16 15.73
C ASN A 174 14.15 -12.30 15.58
N GLN A 175 15.29 -12.89 15.24
CA GLN A 175 16.51 -12.13 14.99
C GLN A 175 16.38 -11.23 13.75
N PHE A 176 15.79 -11.72 12.67
CA PHE A 176 15.46 -10.89 11.50
C PHE A 176 14.59 -9.67 11.90
N LEU A 177 13.50 -9.91 12.63
CA LEU A 177 12.64 -8.82 13.08
C LEU A 177 13.37 -7.84 14.03
N ASN A 178 14.27 -8.34 14.87
CA ASN A 178 15.10 -7.51 15.75
C ASN A 178 16.06 -6.63 14.97
N LEU A 179 16.68 -7.14 13.90
CA LEU A 179 17.53 -6.33 13.02
C LEU A 179 16.75 -5.19 12.36
N VAL A 180 15.54 -5.47 11.89
CA VAL A 180 14.67 -4.41 11.33
C VAL A 180 14.25 -3.39 12.40
N ARG A 181 13.91 -3.83 13.62
CA ARG A 181 13.53 -2.93 14.73
C ARG A 181 14.69 -2.09 15.25
N SER A 182 15.91 -2.65 15.27
CA SER A 182 17.10 -1.97 15.78
C SER A 182 17.78 -1.07 14.75
N ALA A 183 17.33 -1.10 13.48
CA ALA A 183 17.87 -0.24 12.45
C ALA A 183 17.62 1.24 12.79
N GLU A 184 18.65 2.07 12.69
CA GLU A 184 18.55 3.53 12.85
C GLU A 184 17.95 4.19 11.61
N LYS A 185 18.24 3.61 10.44
CA LYS A 185 17.82 4.08 9.13
C LYS A 185 17.27 2.91 8.33
N LEU A 186 16.28 3.22 7.51
CA LEU A 186 15.70 2.31 6.54
C LEU A 186 15.60 3.02 5.19
N TYR A 187 15.70 2.27 4.11
CA TYR A 187 15.60 2.77 2.75
C TYR A 187 14.36 2.16 2.11
N VAL A 188 13.45 3.03 1.67
CA VAL A 188 12.19 2.58 1.04
C VAL A 188 12.18 3.06 -0.40
N ILE A 189 11.88 2.16 -1.31
CA ILE A 189 11.68 2.53 -2.72
C ILE A 189 10.28 3.10 -2.88
N TYR A 190 10.19 4.32 -3.42
CA TYR A 190 8.95 5.01 -3.75
C TYR A 190 8.73 5.02 -5.26
N ASP A 191 7.49 4.91 -5.68
CA ASP A 191 7.08 5.22 -7.04
C ASP A 191 6.92 6.75 -7.17
N ALA A 192 7.82 7.39 -7.92
CA ALA A 192 7.83 8.85 -8.09
C ALA A 192 6.60 9.39 -8.84
N ARG A 193 5.86 8.55 -9.59
CA ARG A 193 4.62 8.95 -10.27
C ARG A 193 3.43 9.03 -9.33
N THR A 194 3.44 8.22 -8.29
CA THR A 194 2.35 8.18 -7.31
C THR A 194 2.69 8.95 -6.04
N GLY A 195 3.98 9.05 -5.69
CA GLY A 195 4.45 9.63 -4.43
C GLY A 195 4.29 8.70 -3.22
N TYR A 196 4.04 7.40 -3.44
CA TYR A 196 3.86 6.39 -2.40
C TYR A 196 4.92 5.30 -2.50
N PRO A 197 5.11 4.46 -1.45
CA PRO A 197 5.98 3.29 -1.53
C PRO A 197 5.64 2.42 -2.74
N LEU A 198 6.68 1.98 -3.45
CA LEU A 198 6.54 1.08 -4.60
C LEU A 198 5.95 -0.25 -4.14
N LEU A 199 4.89 -0.66 -4.81
CA LEU A 199 4.27 -1.97 -4.62
C LEU A 199 4.70 -2.93 -5.73
N ASP A 200 5.29 -4.05 -5.32
CA ASP A 200 5.58 -5.18 -6.20
C ASP A 200 4.83 -6.41 -5.66
N GLY A 201 3.86 -6.89 -6.44
CA GLY A 201 2.96 -7.97 -6.00
C GLY A 201 2.15 -7.66 -4.73
N GLY A 202 1.93 -6.38 -4.41
CA GLY A 202 1.25 -5.94 -3.19
C GLY A 202 2.16 -5.77 -1.97
N TYR A 203 3.47 -5.92 -2.13
CA TYR A 203 4.48 -5.75 -1.08
C TYR A 203 5.21 -4.42 -1.25
N ALA A 204 5.36 -3.66 -0.17
CA ALA A 204 6.25 -2.51 -0.13
C ALA A 204 7.71 -2.96 -0.11
N GLN A 205 8.60 -2.20 -0.78
CA GLN A 205 10.01 -2.55 -0.94
C GLN A 205 10.86 -1.75 0.06
N MET A 206 11.52 -2.45 0.99
CA MET A 206 12.32 -1.88 2.07
C MET A 206 13.71 -2.51 2.09
N TYR A 207 14.72 -1.72 2.45
CA TYR A 207 16.12 -2.14 2.51
C TYR A 207 16.76 -1.59 3.78
N LEU A 208 17.71 -2.35 4.34
CA LEU A 208 18.55 -1.87 5.44
C LEU A 208 19.88 -1.28 4.93
N ASP A 209 20.23 -1.55 3.69
CA ASP A 209 21.41 -1.05 3.01
C ASP A 209 21.05 -0.11 1.86
N GLU A 210 21.73 1.04 1.78
CA GLU A 210 21.48 2.07 0.75
C GLU A 210 21.88 1.60 -0.64
N GLU A 211 23.01 0.88 -0.76
CA GLU A 211 23.49 0.40 -2.04
C GLU A 211 22.54 -0.65 -2.61
N HIS A 212 22.06 -1.57 -1.77
CA HIS A 212 21.01 -2.53 -2.15
C HIS A 212 19.75 -1.81 -2.65
N ALA A 213 19.27 -0.81 -1.92
CA ALA A 213 18.09 -0.04 -2.31
C ALA A 213 18.28 0.64 -3.67
N ASN A 214 19.45 1.26 -3.92
CA ASN A 214 19.76 1.96 -5.16
C ASN A 214 19.89 1.00 -6.35
N ILE A 215 20.53 -0.16 -6.16
CA ILE A 215 20.61 -1.20 -7.21
C ILE A 215 19.20 -1.71 -7.55
N ALA A 216 18.40 -2.02 -6.56
CA ALA A 216 17.03 -2.48 -6.78
C ALA A 216 16.16 -1.41 -7.46
N ALA A 217 16.27 -0.14 -7.06
CA ALA A 217 15.57 0.97 -7.70
C ALA A 217 15.95 1.10 -9.19
N LYS A 218 17.23 0.92 -9.52
CA LYS A 218 17.69 0.90 -10.91
C LYS A 218 17.05 -0.23 -11.72
N LEU A 219 16.98 -1.45 -11.16
CA LEU A 219 16.35 -2.60 -11.81
C LEU A 219 14.85 -2.35 -12.05
N TYR A 220 14.14 -1.76 -11.09
CA TYR A 220 12.74 -1.36 -11.29
C TYR A 220 12.61 -0.26 -12.36
N SER A 221 13.57 0.66 -12.44
CA SER A 221 13.58 1.70 -13.48
C SER A 221 13.75 1.13 -14.87
N GLU A 222 14.50 0.05 -15.06
CA GLU A 222 14.62 -0.69 -16.33
C GLU A 222 13.27 -1.29 -16.76
N GLN A 223 12.35 -1.53 -15.83
CA GLN A 223 10.97 -1.92 -16.12
C GLN A 223 10.04 -0.73 -16.32
N LEU A 224 10.55 0.47 -16.52
CA LEU A 224 9.81 1.71 -16.67
C LEU A 224 9.03 2.09 -15.40
N ARG A 225 9.43 1.61 -14.22
CA ARG A 225 8.98 2.16 -12.94
C ARG A 225 9.81 3.42 -12.66
N MET A 226 9.18 4.56 -12.41
CA MET A 226 9.90 5.75 -11.95
C MET A 226 10.12 5.62 -10.45
N THR A 227 11.30 5.16 -10.07
CA THR A 227 11.61 4.88 -8.66
C THR A 227 12.47 5.99 -8.05
N ARG A 228 12.31 6.15 -6.75
CA ARG A 228 13.14 6.98 -5.90
C ARG A 228 13.39 6.26 -4.57
N VAL A 229 14.66 6.17 -4.17
CA VAL A 229 15.02 5.68 -2.83
C VAL A 229 14.85 6.83 -1.85
N ILE A 230 14.18 6.58 -0.74
CA ILE A 230 14.00 7.53 0.36
C ILE A 230 14.58 6.90 1.62
N GLU A 231 15.57 7.58 2.19
CA GLU A 231 16.05 7.29 3.55
C GLU A 231 14.98 7.77 4.54
N VAL A 232 14.60 6.90 5.46
CA VAL A 232 13.64 7.19 6.52
C VAL A 232 14.21 6.78 7.87
N PRO A 233 13.88 7.49 8.97
CA PRO A 233 14.26 7.06 10.30
C PRO A 233 13.71 5.65 10.60
N GLY A 234 14.57 4.79 11.15
CA GLY A 234 14.16 3.47 11.63
C GLY A 234 13.41 3.54 12.97
N MET A 235 13.05 2.38 13.51
CA MET A 235 12.30 2.31 14.78
C MET A 235 13.14 2.72 15.99
N SER A 236 14.46 2.51 15.94
CA SER A 236 15.40 2.89 16.99
C SER A 236 15.85 4.35 16.92
N ALA A 237 15.54 5.06 15.84
CA ALA A 237 15.90 6.48 15.70
C ALA A 237 15.17 7.34 16.75
N ASN A 238 15.87 8.39 17.20
CA ASN A 238 15.32 9.32 18.18
C ASN A 238 14.09 10.03 17.61
N ASP A 239 12.99 10.07 18.37
CA ASP A 239 11.70 10.58 17.91
C ASP A 239 11.56 12.10 18.02
N GLU A 240 12.53 12.76 18.68
CA GLU A 240 12.47 14.20 18.95
C GLU A 240 12.91 15.00 17.72
N ARG A 241 11.98 15.75 17.15
CA ARG A 241 12.28 16.80 16.21
C ARG A 241 12.78 18.05 16.96
N PRO A 242 13.60 18.89 16.31
CA PRO A 242 14.02 20.18 16.89
C PRO A 242 12.84 21.10 17.28
N ASP A 243 11.67 20.91 16.67
CA ASP A 243 10.43 21.65 16.95
C ASP A 243 9.56 21.00 18.04
N GLY A 244 10.04 19.94 18.70
CA GLY A 244 9.31 19.21 19.75
C GLY A 244 8.14 18.37 19.28
N LYS A 245 7.94 18.22 17.95
CA LYS A 245 6.86 17.42 17.40
C LYS A 245 7.29 15.97 17.23
N ILE A 246 6.40 15.04 17.55
CA ILE A 246 6.61 13.61 17.33
C ILE A 246 6.70 13.33 15.82
N GLN A 247 7.76 12.67 15.39
CA GLN A 247 7.92 12.25 14.00
C GLN A 247 7.15 10.95 13.77
N LEU A 248 6.25 10.96 12.77
CA LEU A 248 5.59 9.75 12.33
C LEU A 248 6.62 8.80 11.71
N LYS A 249 6.76 7.61 12.27
CA LYS A 249 7.68 6.59 11.75
C LYS A 249 7.10 5.93 10.50
N ILE A 250 7.98 5.33 9.70
CA ILE A 250 7.58 4.71 8.43
C ILE A 250 6.51 3.63 8.60
N PHE A 251 6.57 2.83 9.65
CA PHE A 251 5.58 1.77 9.90
C PHE A 251 4.20 2.33 10.31
N ASP A 252 4.16 3.50 10.96
CA ASP A 252 2.92 4.20 11.26
C ASP A 252 2.32 4.80 10.00
N PHE A 253 3.16 5.40 9.13
CA PHE A 253 2.72 5.85 7.83
C PHE A 253 2.17 4.71 6.97
N MET A 254 2.86 3.57 6.94
CA MET A 254 2.38 2.35 6.25
C MET A 254 1.05 1.84 6.83
N TYR A 255 0.81 2.01 8.14
CA TYR A 255 -0.47 1.67 8.77
C TYR A 255 -1.64 2.44 8.14
N PHE A 256 -1.52 3.76 7.97
CA PHE A 256 -2.55 4.59 7.34
C PHE A 256 -2.74 4.27 5.86
N LEU A 257 -1.67 3.90 5.17
CA LEU A 257 -1.72 3.48 3.77
C LEU A 257 -2.25 2.04 3.58
N GLY A 258 -2.44 1.27 4.65
CA GLY A 258 -2.84 -0.13 4.58
C GLY A 258 -1.77 -1.06 4.01
N LEU A 259 -0.51 -0.66 4.09
CA LEU A 259 0.65 -1.44 3.63
C LEU A 259 1.07 -2.41 4.74
N GLU A 260 0.47 -3.59 4.75
CA GLU A 260 0.76 -4.61 5.77
C GLU A 260 1.93 -5.52 5.36
N ASN A 261 2.08 -5.79 4.07
CA ASN A 261 3.09 -6.71 3.57
C ASN A 261 4.33 -5.96 3.08
N ILE A 262 5.50 -6.37 3.56
CA ILE A 262 6.78 -5.73 3.25
C ILE A 262 7.78 -6.83 2.85
N ILE A 263 8.56 -6.58 1.79
CA ILE A 263 9.74 -7.35 1.44
C ILE A 263 10.96 -6.53 1.85
N VAL A 264 11.85 -7.14 2.60
CA VAL A 264 13.15 -6.59 2.97
C VAL A 264 14.22 -7.20 2.08
N ASP A 265 15.09 -6.35 1.54
CA ASP A 265 16.24 -6.71 0.69
C ASP A 265 15.86 -7.57 -0.55
N ASN A 266 14.80 -7.20 -1.27
CA ASN A 266 14.41 -7.87 -2.51
C ASN A 266 15.52 -7.75 -3.57
N GLY A 267 15.97 -8.89 -4.09
CA GLY A 267 17.08 -8.99 -5.03
C GLY A 267 18.29 -9.75 -4.47
N TRP A 268 18.33 -9.90 -3.17
CA TRP A 268 19.34 -10.67 -2.41
C TRP A 268 18.70 -11.84 -1.65
N TYR A 269 19.23 -12.20 -0.46
CA TYR A 269 18.46 -13.01 0.48
C TYR A 269 17.38 -12.12 1.05
N LYS A 270 16.12 -12.35 0.66
CA LYS A 270 15.01 -11.48 1.00
C LYS A 270 14.15 -12.04 2.12
N GLY A 271 13.72 -11.14 3.00
CA GLY A 271 12.79 -11.45 4.07
C GLY A 271 11.40 -10.89 3.80
N PHE A 272 10.37 -11.64 4.19
CA PHE A 272 8.99 -11.17 4.16
C PHE A 272 8.55 -10.86 5.57
N LEU A 273 7.97 -9.70 5.82
CA LEU A 273 7.42 -9.36 7.11
C LEU A 273 6.05 -8.66 6.96
N ARG A 274 5.30 -8.72 8.02
CA ARG A 274 4.10 -7.88 8.18
C ARG A 274 4.46 -6.66 9.01
N ARG A 275 3.91 -5.51 8.63
CA ARG A 275 4.05 -4.29 9.41
C ARG A 275 3.70 -4.49 10.89
N SER A 276 2.62 -5.25 11.16
CA SER A 276 2.15 -5.59 12.51
C SER A 276 3.13 -6.42 13.35
N GLU A 277 4.12 -7.09 12.73
CA GLU A 277 5.20 -7.77 13.45
C GLU A 277 6.25 -6.78 13.99
N ILE A 278 6.32 -5.57 13.41
CA ILE A 278 7.30 -4.54 13.81
C ILE A 278 6.68 -3.51 14.75
N SER A 279 5.50 -2.97 14.40
CA SER A 279 4.83 -1.91 15.13
C SER A 279 3.35 -2.25 15.39
N ALA A 280 2.88 -1.95 16.59
CA ALA A 280 1.46 -2.03 16.93
C ALA A 280 0.62 -1.06 16.07
N PRO A 281 -0.71 -1.23 16.01
CA PRO A 281 -1.60 -0.24 15.40
C PRO A 281 -1.43 1.15 16.05
N PHE A 282 -1.38 2.20 15.24
CA PHE A 282 -1.11 3.57 15.70
C PHE A 282 -2.07 4.03 16.81
N TYR A 283 -3.35 3.71 16.68
CA TYR A 283 -4.40 4.11 17.61
C TYR A 283 -4.76 3.04 18.67
N ILE A 284 -3.85 2.09 18.97
CA ILE A 284 -4.17 0.94 19.84
C ILE A 284 -4.63 1.35 21.26
N ASN A 285 -4.17 2.50 21.76
CA ASN A 285 -4.48 2.98 23.12
C ASN A 285 -5.45 4.18 23.12
N GLU A 286 -5.96 4.57 21.94
CA GLU A 286 -6.84 5.71 21.82
C GLU A 286 -8.32 5.33 22.01
N ASP A 287 -9.10 6.27 22.51
CA ASP A 287 -10.55 6.15 22.60
C ASP A 287 -11.15 6.10 21.18
N PRO A 288 -11.89 5.05 20.81
CA PRO A 288 -12.46 4.91 19.47
C PRO A 288 -13.29 6.10 18.98
N GLU A 289 -13.94 6.83 19.92
CA GLU A 289 -14.75 8.00 19.59
C GLU A 289 -13.90 9.23 19.21
N LYS A 290 -12.64 9.27 19.66
CA LYS A 290 -11.69 10.34 19.40
C LYS A 290 -10.77 10.07 18.22
N ILE A 291 -10.85 8.86 17.64
CA ILE A 291 -10.02 8.51 16.48
C ILE A 291 -10.60 9.18 15.23
N PRO A 292 -9.80 10.03 14.54
CA PRO A 292 -10.23 10.57 13.25
C PRO A 292 -10.41 9.44 12.22
N PRO A 293 -11.31 9.59 11.26
CA PRO A 293 -11.49 8.61 10.20
C PRO A 293 -10.18 8.25 9.51
N TYR A 294 -9.96 6.97 9.29
CA TYR A 294 -8.86 6.44 8.47
C TYR A 294 -9.33 5.18 7.76
N ASN A 295 -8.86 4.97 6.54
CA ASN A 295 -9.37 3.93 5.65
C ASN A 295 -8.22 3.13 5.02
N PRO A 296 -7.44 2.33 5.78
CA PRO A 296 -6.23 1.68 5.27
C PRO A 296 -6.52 0.74 4.09
N ALA A 297 -7.61 -0.01 4.11
CA ALA A 297 -7.98 -0.89 3.01
C ALA A 297 -8.28 -0.12 1.71
N LEU A 298 -8.95 1.03 1.82
CA LEU A 298 -9.24 1.90 0.68
C LEU A 298 -7.96 2.60 0.19
N SER A 299 -7.14 3.14 1.10
CA SER A 299 -5.87 3.78 0.77
C SER A 299 -4.94 2.82 0.01
N PHE A 300 -4.80 1.57 0.46
CA PHE A 300 -4.07 0.53 -0.25
C PHE A 300 -4.64 0.29 -1.66
N ALA A 301 -5.95 0.11 -1.76
CA ALA A 301 -6.59 -0.17 -3.06
C ALA A 301 -6.42 0.99 -4.04
N LEU A 302 -6.46 2.24 -3.56
CA LEU A 302 -6.21 3.43 -4.38
C LEU A 302 -4.76 3.49 -4.86
N ILE A 303 -3.78 3.27 -3.97
CA ILE A 303 -2.35 3.26 -4.32
C ILE A 303 -2.07 2.18 -5.37
N ASP A 304 -2.53 0.95 -5.12
CA ASP A 304 -2.33 -0.20 -6.01
C ASP A 304 -2.95 0.03 -7.40
N TYR A 305 -4.13 0.63 -7.46
CA TYR A 305 -4.78 0.98 -8.72
C TYR A 305 -4.07 2.10 -9.48
N VAL A 306 -3.71 3.18 -8.79
CA VAL A 306 -3.04 4.34 -9.43
C VAL A 306 -1.63 3.98 -9.88
N ALA A 307 -0.90 3.16 -9.13
CA ALA A 307 0.41 2.63 -9.53
C ALA A 307 0.31 1.81 -10.83
N GLU A 308 -0.74 1.01 -10.99
CA GLU A 308 -1.00 0.24 -12.20
C GLU A 308 -1.36 1.12 -13.41
N ILE A 309 -2.26 2.10 -13.23
CA ILE A 309 -2.64 3.03 -14.29
C ILE A 309 -1.44 3.84 -14.80
N LYS A 310 -0.63 4.35 -13.87
CA LYS A 310 0.50 5.22 -14.20
C LYS A 310 1.72 4.45 -14.73
N TRP A 311 1.73 3.12 -14.63
CA TRP A 311 2.79 2.30 -15.20
C TRP A 311 2.64 2.20 -16.72
N PRO A 312 3.63 2.69 -17.54
CA PRO A 312 3.46 2.82 -18.99
C PRO A 312 3.75 1.51 -19.73
N VAL A 313 3.52 0.36 -19.12
CA VAL A 313 3.72 -0.95 -19.72
C VAL A 313 2.38 -1.55 -20.10
N ASN A 314 2.22 -1.89 -21.38
CA ASN A 314 1.05 -2.65 -21.81
C ASN A 314 1.39 -4.15 -21.85
N TYR A 315 0.54 -4.97 -21.27
CA TYR A 315 0.71 -6.43 -21.21
C TYR A 315 -0.64 -7.13 -21.26
N GLY A 316 -0.62 -8.41 -21.62
CA GLY A 316 -1.83 -9.23 -21.61
C GLY A 316 -2.48 -9.21 -20.21
N LYS A 317 -3.82 -9.17 -20.17
CA LYS A 317 -4.62 -9.08 -18.92
C LYS A 317 -4.56 -7.76 -18.13
N ARG A 318 -3.84 -6.73 -18.62
CA ARG A 318 -3.77 -5.45 -17.91
C ARG A 318 -5.16 -4.85 -17.65
N GLN A 319 -6.04 -4.90 -18.64
CA GLN A 319 -7.40 -4.37 -18.50
C GLN A 319 -8.23 -5.15 -17.45
N GLU A 320 -8.07 -6.46 -17.41
CA GLU A 320 -8.70 -7.31 -16.40
C GLU A 320 -8.21 -6.97 -15.00
N ILE A 321 -6.89 -6.79 -14.84
CA ILE A 321 -6.27 -6.40 -13.57
C ILE A 321 -6.75 -5.01 -13.13
N LEU A 322 -6.76 -4.03 -14.03
CA LEU A 322 -7.26 -2.69 -13.74
C LEU A 322 -8.74 -2.71 -13.33
N GLN A 323 -9.56 -3.49 -14.04
CA GLN A 323 -10.97 -3.64 -13.69
C GLN A 323 -11.16 -4.29 -12.31
N GLY A 324 -10.37 -5.33 -12.00
CA GLY A 324 -10.39 -5.97 -10.68
C GLY A 324 -10.02 -5.01 -9.55
N LYS A 325 -8.94 -4.23 -9.74
CA LYS A 325 -8.50 -3.20 -8.78
C LYS A 325 -9.55 -2.10 -8.62
N PHE A 326 -10.13 -1.61 -9.71
CA PHE A 326 -11.21 -0.63 -9.69
C PHE A 326 -12.45 -1.15 -8.96
N ASN A 327 -12.89 -2.37 -9.24
CA ASN A 327 -14.03 -2.99 -8.57
C ASN A 327 -13.81 -3.09 -7.05
N ARG A 328 -12.58 -3.39 -6.62
CA ARG A 328 -12.21 -3.39 -5.21
C ARG A 328 -12.41 -2.01 -4.56
N ILE A 329 -11.98 -0.93 -5.23
CA ILE A 329 -12.20 0.44 -4.76
C ILE A 329 -13.70 0.70 -4.61
N MET A 330 -14.51 0.38 -5.64
CA MET A 330 -15.95 0.59 -5.64
C MET A 330 -16.71 -0.21 -4.57
N GLN A 331 -16.15 -1.33 -4.09
CA GLN A 331 -16.69 -2.08 -2.94
C GLN A 331 -16.33 -1.46 -1.59
N LEU A 332 -15.19 -0.75 -1.51
CA LEU A 332 -14.70 -0.15 -0.27
C LEU A 332 -15.25 1.25 -0.02
N VAL A 333 -15.41 2.07 -1.05
CA VAL A 333 -15.91 3.45 -0.95
C VAL A 333 -17.23 3.58 -0.17
N PRO A 334 -18.27 2.77 -0.41
CA PRO A 334 -19.52 2.87 0.35
C PRO A 334 -19.42 2.50 1.83
N LYS A 335 -18.34 1.80 2.21
CA LYS A 335 -18.08 1.34 3.58
C LYS A 335 -17.13 2.25 4.34
N SER A 336 -16.58 3.24 3.66
CA SER A 336 -15.58 4.14 4.21
C SER A 336 -16.23 5.38 4.82
N THR A 337 -15.59 5.90 5.86
CA THR A 337 -15.89 7.21 6.44
C THR A 337 -14.79 8.17 6.04
N PHE A 338 -15.15 9.29 5.47
CA PHE A 338 -14.22 10.26 4.90
C PHE A 338 -14.13 11.52 5.77
N LEU A 339 -13.05 12.26 5.60
CA LEU A 339 -12.94 13.64 6.03
C LEU A 339 -13.37 14.54 4.87
N VAL A 340 -14.31 15.46 5.17
CA VAL A 340 -14.81 16.44 4.22
C VAL A 340 -14.44 17.84 4.72
N PRO A 341 -13.80 18.69 3.90
CA PRO A 341 -13.50 20.07 4.29
C PRO A 341 -14.77 20.88 4.37
N LEU A 342 -15.03 21.50 5.51
CA LEU A 342 -16.18 22.36 5.72
C LEU A 342 -15.74 23.67 6.39
N ARG A 343 -16.25 24.81 5.91
CA ARG A 343 -16.11 26.11 6.55
C ARG A 343 -17.49 26.64 6.90
N THR A 344 -17.61 27.13 8.12
CA THR A 344 -18.80 27.86 8.57
C THR A 344 -18.54 29.36 8.38
N ILE A 345 -19.41 30.05 7.66
CA ILE A 345 -19.33 31.47 7.38
C ILE A 345 -20.35 32.21 8.25
N GLU A 346 -19.88 33.16 9.05
CA GLU A 346 -20.72 34.00 9.88
C GLU A 346 -21.41 35.09 9.02
N ALA A 347 -22.54 35.64 9.54
CA ALA A 347 -23.26 36.69 8.83
C ALA A 347 -22.38 37.96 8.74
N GLY A 348 -21.97 38.33 7.51
CA GLY A 348 -21.11 39.48 7.23
C GLY A 348 -19.65 39.12 6.89
N GLU A 349 -19.27 37.86 6.99
CA GLU A 349 -17.96 37.37 6.58
C GLU A 349 -17.87 37.15 5.05
N SER A 350 -16.69 37.42 4.45
CA SER A 350 -16.45 37.21 3.02
C SER A 350 -16.58 35.72 2.63
N GLU A 351 -17.23 35.45 1.51
CA GLU A 351 -17.30 34.11 0.92
C GLU A 351 -15.95 33.68 0.34
N ASN A 352 -15.01 34.63 0.12
CA ASN A 352 -13.67 34.30 -0.35
C ASN A 352 -12.78 33.88 0.84
N PRO A 353 -12.37 32.62 0.93
CA PRO A 353 -11.56 32.12 2.06
C PRO A 353 -10.17 32.76 2.16
N TYR A 354 -9.70 33.45 1.12
CA TYR A 354 -8.37 34.06 1.04
C TYR A 354 -8.36 35.58 1.23
N GLU A 355 -9.53 36.25 1.31
CA GLU A 355 -9.62 37.70 1.54
C GLU A 355 -9.45 38.08 3.03
N ALA A 356 -9.70 37.16 3.95
CA ALA A 356 -9.62 37.42 5.39
C ALA A 356 -8.18 37.58 5.92
N GLU A 357 -7.16 37.18 5.16
CA GLU A 357 -5.76 37.21 5.60
C GLU A 357 -5.04 38.55 5.39
N SER A 358 -5.68 39.55 4.73
CA SER A 358 -5.02 40.81 4.41
C SER A 358 -4.99 41.84 5.56
N ASP A 359 -5.71 41.61 6.67
CA ASP A 359 -5.87 42.60 7.74
C ASP A 359 -5.60 42.09 9.17
N SER A 360 -4.81 41.04 9.37
CA SER A 360 -4.47 40.60 10.72
C SER A 360 -2.98 40.48 10.97
N SER A 361 -2.44 41.47 11.67
CA SER A 361 -1.18 41.40 12.41
C SER A 361 -1.22 40.46 13.64
N LYS A 362 -1.98 39.37 13.61
CA LYS A 362 -1.93 38.31 14.60
C LYS A 362 -1.24 37.10 13.99
N PRO A 363 -0.26 36.48 14.69
CA PRO A 363 0.31 35.23 14.26
C PRO A 363 -0.83 34.21 14.19
N SER A 364 -1.12 33.70 13.00
CA SER A 364 -2.06 32.58 12.83
C SER A 364 -1.47 31.39 13.57
N ASP A 365 -2.14 30.96 14.63
CA ASP A 365 -1.90 29.65 15.23
C ASP A 365 -2.24 28.62 14.13
N VAL A 366 -1.20 28.18 13.43
CA VAL A 366 -1.32 27.03 12.52
C VAL A 366 -1.76 25.87 13.40
N PRO A 367 -2.97 25.29 13.18
CA PRO A 367 -3.41 24.20 14.03
C PRO A 367 -2.39 23.08 13.94
N SER A 368 -1.91 22.66 15.10
CA SER A 368 -1.03 21.49 15.20
C SER A 368 -1.78 20.28 14.63
N ASN A 369 -1.07 19.26 14.15
CA ASN A 369 -1.71 18.01 13.69
C ASN A 369 -2.68 17.43 14.73
N THR A 370 -2.47 17.75 16.02
CA THR A 370 -3.33 17.37 17.14
C THR A 370 -4.67 18.11 17.13
N ASP A 371 -4.66 19.41 16.77
CA ASP A 371 -5.89 20.21 16.73
C ASP A 371 -6.77 19.82 15.51
N ALA A 372 -6.13 19.56 14.37
CA ALA A 372 -6.83 19.04 13.18
C ALA A 372 -7.43 17.63 13.44
N ALA A 373 -6.71 16.76 14.17
CA ALA A 373 -7.20 15.44 14.53
C ALA A 373 -8.40 15.52 15.48
N ASN A 374 -8.38 16.42 16.47
CA ASN A 374 -9.50 16.61 17.39
C ASN A 374 -10.76 17.14 16.67
N GLN A 375 -10.60 18.03 15.70
CA GLN A 375 -11.73 18.54 14.89
C GLN A 375 -12.27 17.49 13.90
N ALA A 376 -11.41 16.57 13.45
CA ALA A 376 -11.80 15.53 12.50
C ALA A 376 -12.77 14.46 13.09
N THR A 377 -13.10 14.53 14.37
CA THR A 377 -14.09 13.64 15.01
C THR A 377 -15.51 14.18 14.95
N GLU A 378 -15.71 15.47 14.62
CA GLU A 378 -17.05 16.04 14.46
C GLU A 378 -17.80 15.38 13.30
N ASP A 379 -19.08 15.08 13.54
CA ASP A 379 -19.96 14.50 12.52
C ASP A 379 -20.51 15.60 11.59
N ALA A 380 -20.52 15.33 10.29
CA ALA A 380 -21.03 16.26 9.28
C ALA A 380 -22.49 16.68 9.51
N ASP A 381 -23.32 15.75 9.98
CA ASP A 381 -24.73 16.03 10.28
C ASP A 381 -24.86 16.97 11.49
N ALA A 382 -24.06 16.77 12.54
CA ALA A 382 -24.02 17.64 13.71
C ALA A 382 -23.50 19.06 13.37
N ALA A 383 -22.45 19.15 12.56
CA ALA A 383 -21.91 20.42 12.09
C ALA A 383 -22.93 21.20 11.25
N ALA A 384 -23.68 20.54 10.36
CA ALA A 384 -24.73 21.14 9.55
C ALA A 384 -25.91 21.64 10.41
N GLU A 385 -26.34 20.86 11.40
CA GLU A 385 -27.43 21.23 12.30
C GLU A 385 -27.05 22.42 13.19
N ASN A 386 -25.83 22.45 13.71
CA ASN A 386 -25.32 23.58 14.50
C ASN A 386 -25.25 24.88 13.68
N ALA A 387 -24.79 24.82 12.43
CA ALA A 387 -24.76 25.97 11.52
C ALA A 387 -26.16 26.52 11.23
N GLN A 388 -27.14 25.63 11.03
CA GLN A 388 -28.54 26.06 10.82
C GLN A 388 -29.15 26.74 12.05
N LYS A 389 -28.88 26.21 13.27
CA LYS A 389 -29.37 26.82 14.53
C LYS A 389 -28.76 28.20 14.78
N GLN A 390 -27.57 28.49 14.26
CA GLN A 390 -26.83 29.73 14.45
C GLN A 390 -26.99 30.72 13.25
N ASN A 391 -27.78 30.41 12.24
CA ASN A 391 -27.91 31.17 11.00
C ASN A 391 -26.60 31.30 10.20
N HIS A 392 -25.68 30.38 10.37
CA HIS A 392 -24.41 30.33 9.66
C HIS A 392 -24.57 29.65 8.30
N ARG A 393 -23.83 30.13 7.30
CA ARG A 393 -23.74 29.46 6.00
C ARG A 393 -22.61 28.43 6.01
N ILE A 394 -22.84 27.28 5.38
CA ILE A 394 -21.84 26.25 5.17
C ILE A 394 -21.24 26.43 3.79
N GLN A 395 -19.91 26.48 3.75
CA GLN A 395 -19.13 26.47 2.51
C GLN A 395 -18.38 25.15 2.39
N LEU A 396 -18.46 24.55 1.21
CA LEU A 396 -17.70 23.38 0.81
C LEU A 396 -16.79 23.76 -0.36
N PRO A 397 -15.53 23.30 -0.40
CA PRO A 397 -14.63 23.61 -1.49
C PRO A 397 -14.99 22.86 -2.76
N VAL A 398 -14.61 23.42 -3.91
CA VAL A 398 -14.78 22.83 -5.23
C VAL A 398 -13.42 22.59 -5.86
N ILE A 399 -13.20 21.41 -6.40
CA ILE A 399 -12.04 21.10 -7.25
C ILE A 399 -12.55 20.79 -8.65
N SER A 400 -12.09 21.57 -9.63
CA SER A 400 -12.45 21.34 -11.04
C SER A 400 -11.51 20.32 -11.67
N VAL A 401 -12.08 19.23 -12.20
CA VAL A 401 -11.36 18.20 -12.96
C VAL A 401 -12.09 18.01 -14.29
N ASN A 402 -11.40 18.22 -15.41
CA ASN A 402 -11.99 18.12 -16.75
C ASN A 402 -13.30 18.92 -16.89
N SER A 403 -13.31 20.18 -16.40
CA SER A 403 -14.47 21.08 -16.39
C SER A 403 -15.67 20.57 -15.58
N LYS A 404 -15.49 19.56 -14.72
CA LYS A 404 -16.48 19.07 -13.78
C LYS A 404 -16.12 19.47 -12.36
N ASN A 405 -17.09 19.90 -11.60
CA ASN A 405 -16.93 20.29 -10.20
C ASN A 405 -17.01 19.06 -9.30
N MET A 406 -15.93 18.77 -8.57
CA MET A 406 -15.80 17.63 -7.67
C MET A 406 -15.73 18.10 -6.22
N LEU A 407 -16.42 17.37 -5.33
CA LEU A 407 -16.27 17.54 -3.90
C LEU A 407 -15.00 16.77 -3.44
N PRO A 408 -13.99 17.44 -2.87
CA PRO A 408 -12.84 16.73 -2.31
C PRO A 408 -13.21 16.01 -1.02
N VAL A 409 -12.78 14.75 -0.92
CA VAL A 409 -12.92 13.91 0.27
C VAL A 409 -11.61 13.20 0.55
N PHE A 410 -11.34 12.88 1.83
CA PHE A 410 -10.03 12.37 2.24
C PHE A 410 -10.17 11.09 3.05
N THR A 411 -9.26 10.16 2.81
CA THR A 411 -9.23 8.86 3.51
C THR A 411 -8.78 8.97 4.95
N ASP A 412 -7.98 9.98 5.28
CA ASP A 412 -7.37 10.20 6.58
C ASP A 412 -6.88 11.65 6.74
N ILE A 413 -6.41 11.98 7.96
CA ILE A 413 -5.97 13.33 8.30
C ILE A 413 -4.69 13.75 7.57
N PHE A 414 -3.82 12.81 7.19
CA PHE A 414 -2.57 13.14 6.50
C PHE A 414 -2.86 13.54 5.05
N GLU A 415 -3.76 12.82 4.38
CA GLU A 415 -4.22 13.20 3.03
C GLU A 415 -4.98 14.53 3.04
N TYR A 416 -5.80 14.76 4.07
CA TYR A 416 -6.46 16.06 4.29
C TYR A 416 -5.46 17.20 4.41
N SER A 417 -4.47 17.05 5.28
CA SER A 417 -3.46 18.08 5.58
C SER A 417 -2.62 18.48 4.37
N LYS A 418 -2.38 17.58 3.42
CA LYS A 418 -1.69 17.89 2.14
C LYS A 418 -2.43 18.94 1.32
N SER A 419 -3.75 19.03 1.44
CA SER A 419 -4.60 19.90 0.62
C SER A 419 -5.17 21.09 1.39
N PHE A 420 -5.52 20.89 2.65
CA PHE A 420 -6.30 21.81 3.46
C PHE A 420 -5.68 22.14 4.83
N GLY A 421 -4.45 21.69 5.12
CA GLY A 421 -3.81 21.90 6.41
C GLY A 421 -3.59 23.37 6.79
N GLU A 422 -3.46 24.26 5.80
CA GLU A 422 -3.25 25.71 5.99
C GLU A 422 -4.43 26.54 5.49
N THR A 423 -5.64 25.99 5.51
CA THR A 423 -6.84 26.67 5.03
C THR A 423 -7.87 26.84 6.15
N PRO A 424 -8.84 27.77 6.03
CA PRO A 424 -9.90 27.96 7.01
C PRO A 424 -10.94 26.82 7.02
N PHE A 425 -10.79 25.82 6.17
CA PHE A 425 -11.66 24.65 6.16
C PHE A 425 -11.27 23.69 7.27
N LYS A 426 -12.26 23.16 8.01
CA LYS A 426 -12.09 22.17 9.06
C LYS A 426 -12.45 20.78 8.54
N PRO A 427 -11.75 19.72 8.96
CA PRO A 427 -12.12 18.35 8.60
C PRO A 427 -13.31 17.89 9.43
N ILE A 428 -14.39 17.50 8.78
CA ILE A 428 -15.52 16.84 9.43
C ILE A 428 -15.67 15.42 8.90
N LYS A 429 -16.09 14.49 9.74
CA LYS A 429 -16.31 13.11 9.31
C LYS A 429 -17.66 12.97 8.61
N ALA A 430 -17.68 12.25 7.49
CA ALA A 430 -18.91 11.90 6.78
C ALA A 430 -18.82 10.49 6.24
N ASP A 431 -19.85 9.69 6.44
CA ASP A 431 -20.00 8.43 5.71
C ASP A 431 -20.43 8.71 4.26
N PHE A 432 -20.46 7.69 3.44
CA PHE A 432 -20.84 7.86 2.02
C PHE A 432 -22.29 8.36 1.83
N LYS A 433 -23.17 8.12 2.79
CA LYS A 433 -24.55 8.64 2.77
C LYS A 433 -24.57 10.13 3.09
N GLY A 434 -23.79 10.56 4.09
CA GLY A 434 -23.58 11.97 4.43
C GLY A 434 -23.03 12.75 3.24
N ILE A 435 -21.99 12.22 2.57
CA ILE A 435 -21.43 12.83 1.36
C ILE A 435 -22.51 13.05 0.28
N ASN A 436 -23.40 12.08 0.07
CA ASN A 436 -24.45 12.20 -0.93
C ASN A 436 -25.46 13.34 -0.67
N ARG A 437 -25.57 13.83 0.57
CA ARG A 437 -26.37 15.01 0.88
C ARG A 437 -25.73 16.31 0.41
N PHE A 438 -24.39 16.38 0.44
CA PHE A 438 -23.62 17.54 -0.01
C PHE A 438 -23.36 17.54 -1.52
N ILE A 439 -23.45 16.39 -2.18
CA ILE A 439 -23.04 16.21 -3.58
C ILE A 439 -24.00 16.87 -4.59
N GLY A 440 -25.12 17.48 -4.13
CA GLY A 440 -26.18 18.02 -5.00
C GLY A 440 -25.68 18.95 -6.11
N ASN A 441 -24.69 19.78 -5.81
CA ASN A 441 -24.11 20.78 -6.72
C ASN A 441 -22.79 20.31 -7.37
N TYR A 442 -22.40 19.05 -7.17
CA TYR A 442 -21.15 18.47 -7.67
C TYR A 442 -21.42 17.37 -8.70
N ASN A 443 -20.52 17.24 -9.66
CA ASN A 443 -20.56 16.17 -10.64
C ASN A 443 -20.04 14.83 -10.08
N GLY A 444 -19.46 14.83 -8.87
CA GLY A 444 -18.91 13.66 -8.21
C GLY A 444 -18.02 14.02 -7.03
N ILE A 445 -17.21 13.06 -6.61
CA ILE A 445 -16.19 13.26 -5.57
C ILE A 445 -14.79 13.03 -6.15
N ILE A 446 -13.79 13.67 -5.54
CA ILE A 446 -12.38 13.36 -5.76
C ILE A 446 -11.75 12.94 -4.43
N ILE A 447 -11.25 11.71 -4.39
CA ILE A 447 -10.61 11.16 -3.19
C ILE A 447 -9.13 11.51 -3.22
N ASN A 448 -8.61 12.13 -2.15
CA ASN A 448 -7.21 12.50 -1.95
C ASN A 448 -6.60 13.26 -3.16
N PRO A 449 -7.08 14.49 -3.47
CA PRO A 449 -6.74 15.21 -4.70
C PRO A 449 -5.23 15.47 -4.89
N LYS A 450 -4.47 15.73 -3.82
CA LYS A 450 -2.99 15.84 -3.86
C LYS A 450 -2.25 14.52 -3.61
N GLY A 451 -2.99 13.43 -3.46
CA GLY A 451 -2.49 12.08 -3.30
C GLY A 451 -2.82 11.21 -4.51
N GLN A 452 -3.68 10.19 -4.32
CA GLN A 452 -4.08 9.27 -5.38
C GLN A 452 -4.97 9.94 -6.44
N GLY A 453 -5.73 10.96 -6.09
CA GLY A 453 -6.51 11.77 -7.03
C GLY A 453 -7.63 10.99 -7.72
N MET A 454 -8.27 10.04 -7.03
CA MET A 454 -9.30 9.20 -7.63
C MET A 454 -10.62 9.94 -7.79
N VAL A 455 -11.08 10.09 -9.04
CA VAL A 455 -12.35 10.72 -9.38
C VAL A 455 -13.43 9.65 -9.48
N ILE A 456 -14.57 9.89 -8.81
CA ILE A 456 -15.79 9.08 -8.91
C ILE A 456 -16.91 10.01 -9.33
N GLU A 457 -17.34 9.90 -10.59
CA GLU A 457 -18.41 10.72 -11.14
C GLU A 457 -19.77 10.20 -10.68
N ARG A 458 -20.67 11.14 -10.44
CA ARG A 458 -22.09 10.87 -10.22
C ARG A 458 -22.70 10.44 -11.55
N ARG A 459 -23.36 9.28 -11.59
CA ARG A 459 -24.17 8.93 -12.75
C ARG A 459 -25.38 9.88 -12.80
N GLU A 460 -25.50 10.64 -13.88
CA GLU A 460 -26.73 11.34 -14.17
C GLU A 460 -27.84 10.30 -14.37
N ALA A 461 -28.97 10.51 -13.69
CA ALA A 461 -30.15 9.71 -14.00
C ALA A 461 -30.45 9.91 -15.49
N PRO A 462 -30.79 8.83 -16.25
CA PRO A 462 -31.16 8.96 -17.64
C PRO A 462 -32.25 10.08 -17.71
N GLN A 463 -31.96 11.17 -18.41
CA GLN A 463 -33.00 12.17 -18.69
C GLN A 463 -34.11 11.44 -19.42
N ALA A 464 -35.30 11.44 -18.86
CA ALA A 464 -36.49 10.96 -19.58
C ALA A 464 -36.52 11.72 -20.92
N PRO A 465 -36.71 11.00 -22.04
CA PRO A 465 -36.76 11.66 -23.34
C PRO A 465 -37.83 12.78 -23.27
N ASN A 466 -37.39 14.01 -23.53
CA ASN A 466 -38.29 15.19 -23.61
C ASN A 466 -39.39 14.87 -24.62
N GLY A 467 -40.59 14.59 -24.15
CA GLY A 467 -41.72 14.37 -25.02
C GLY A 467 -42.79 13.37 -24.57
N ALA A 468 -42.67 12.77 -23.39
CA ALA A 468 -43.78 11.98 -22.88
C ALA A 468 -44.81 12.91 -22.21
N PRO A 469 -46.08 12.93 -22.64
CA PRO A 469 -47.13 13.71 -21.96
C PRO A 469 -47.33 13.17 -20.54
N ALA A 470 -47.51 14.09 -19.59
CA ALA A 470 -47.74 13.76 -18.19
C ALA A 470 -48.87 12.73 -18.03
N PRO A 471 -48.67 11.68 -17.17
CA PRO A 471 -49.74 10.73 -16.95
C PRO A 471 -50.94 11.41 -16.28
N VAL A 472 -52.08 11.37 -16.98
CA VAL A 472 -53.39 11.80 -16.49
C VAL A 472 -53.66 10.94 -15.23
N LYS A 473 -53.96 11.63 -14.10
CA LYS A 473 -54.44 10.97 -12.88
C LYS A 473 -55.71 10.18 -13.19
N ALA A 474 -55.63 8.87 -13.24
CA ALA A 474 -56.78 8.00 -13.24
C ALA A 474 -57.33 7.89 -11.80
N ALA A 475 -58.65 8.01 -11.69
CA ALA A 475 -59.40 7.86 -10.45
C ALA A 475 -59.34 6.46 -9.87
N PRO A 476 -59.60 6.26 -8.57
CA PRO A 476 -59.39 4.96 -7.92
C PRO A 476 -60.45 3.95 -8.30
N GLU A 477 -60.03 2.82 -8.88
CA GLU A 477 -60.86 1.64 -9.04
C GLU A 477 -60.74 0.67 -7.87
N ARG A 478 -61.85 0.06 -7.54
CA ARG A 478 -62.12 -0.93 -6.45
C ARG A 478 -61.36 -2.25 -6.61
N PRO A 479 -61.15 -2.98 -5.53
CA PRO A 479 -60.38 -4.23 -5.57
C PRO A 479 -61.16 -5.40 -6.10
N ALA A 480 -60.57 -6.21 -6.95
CA ALA A 480 -61.02 -7.53 -7.35
C ALA A 480 -60.07 -8.62 -6.84
N ALA A 481 -60.63 -9.74 -6.48
CA ALA A 481 -60.09 -10.90 -5.76
C ALA A 481 -59.07 -11.74 -6.54
N PRO A 482 -58.37 -12.73 -5.87
CA PRO A 482 -57.10 -13.27 -6.27
C PRO A 482 -57.24 -14.46 -7.26
N ALA A 483 -56.25 -14.61 -8.14
CA ALA A 483 -56.04 -15.83 -8.90
C ALA A 483 -54.55 -16.15 -9.00
N GLU A 484 -54.24 -17.33 -8.56
CA GLU A 484 -53.25 -18.38 -8.84
C GLU A 484 -51.93 -18.04 -9.57
N GLU A 485 -50.85 -18.57 -8.95
CA GLU A 485 -49.48 -18.72 -9.49
C GLU A 485 -49.45 -19.61 -10.76
N PRO A 486 -48.42 -19.42 -11.61
CA PRO A 486 -47.51 -20.53 -11.83
C PRO A 486 -46.01 -20.21 -11.81
N LYS A 487 -45.28 -21.27 -11.58
CA LYS A 487 -43.87 -21.48 -11.32
C LYS A 487 -42.93 -21.20 -12.52
N ASN A 488 -41.64 -20.86 -12.10
CA ASN A 488 -40.36 -21.18 -12.76
C ASN A 488 -40.02 -20.58 -14.12
N GLU A 489 -38.89 -19.89 -14.23
CA GLU A 489 -37.51 -20.38 -14.43
C GLU A 489 -36.51 -19.21 -14.58
N ALA A 490 -35.39 -19.38 -13.93
CA ALA A 490 -33.98 -19.12 -14.19
C ALA A 490 -33.50 -17.89 -15.02
N ASP A 491 -32.48 -17.28 -14.42
CA ASP A 491 -31.30 -16.62 -15.00
C ASP A 491 -31.43 -15.26 -15.66
N SER A 492 -31.02 -14.25 -14.90
CA SER A 492 -29.88 -13.37 -15.28
C SER A 492 -29.60 -12.33 -14.19
N ASN A 493 -28.42 -12.43 -13.61
CA ASN A 493 -27.84 -11.48 -12.67
C ASN A 493 -27.52 -10.14 -13.38
N VAL A 494 -28.37 -9.15 -13.22
CA VAL A 494 -28.04 -7.75 -13.37
C VAL A 494 -28.47 -7.04 -12.09
N ILE A 495 -27.52 -6.75 -11.22
CA ILE A 495 -27.78 -5.96 -10.00
C ILE A 495 -27.96 -4.51 -10.40
N SER A 496 -29.20 -4.08 -10.51
CA SER A 496 -29.60 -2.68 -10.56
C SER A 496 -29.74 -2.13 -9.14
N LEU A 497 -28.93 -1.11 -8.79
CA LEU A 497 -28.88 -0.45 -7.48
C LEU A 497 -30.07 0.52 -7.24
N ASN A 498 -31.25 0.28 -7.79
CA ASN A 498 -32.40 1.19 -7.66
C ASN A 498 -33.67 0.57 -7.11
N SER A 499 -33.61 -0.29 -6.10
CA SER A 499 -34.83 -0.66 -5.39
C SER A 499 -34.62 -0.93 -3.91
N ARG A 500 -34.55 0.16 -3.11
CA ARG A 500 -34.95 0.14 -1.70
C ARG A 500 -35.35 1.57 -1.27
N ARG A 501 -36.54 1.98 -1.70
CA ARG A 501 -37.38 2.91 -0.91
C ARG A 501 -38.72 2.18 -0.68
N ASN A 502 -39.06 2.13 0.59
CA ASN A 502 -40.30 1.71 1.23
C ASN A 502 -40.29 0.29 1.82
N LYS A 503 -39.87 0.19 3.04
CA LYS A 503 -40.71 -0.05 4.22
C LYS A 503 -39.93 0.30 5.47
#